data_ad57637209078b8d23659934fa9d810d
#
_entry.id   ad57637209078b8d23659934fa9d810d
#
_cell.length_a   1.000
_cell.length_b   1.000
_cell.length_c   1.000
_cell.angle_alpha   90.00
_cell.angle_beta   90.00
_cell.angle_gamma   90.00
#
_symmetry.space_group_name_H-M   'P 1'
#
loop_
_entity.id
_entity.type
_entity.pdbx_description
1 polymer ?
#
loop_
_entity_poly.entity_id
_entity_poly.type
_entity_poly.pdbx_seq_one_letter_code
_entity_poly.pdbx_strand_id
1 'polypeptide(L)'
;MRKLKKCEKGITLIALVITIIVLLILAGISIAMLTGENGILNKGTTAKEKTEEATVEEKVKLETAGSFNDEGKINLEDLNENLRKNIKGITYKGKEITETGAENENRIQSLPATVNVDGYNVVIRKDGSIVTTQWKQND
;
A
#
# COMPACT_ATOMS: atom_id res chain seq x y z
N MET A 1 38.08 36.55 -45.71
CA MET A 1 37.68 35.16 -45.38
C MET A 1 38.15 34.70 -44.04
N ARG A 2 39.26 35.12 -43.47
CA ARG A 2 39.73 34.75 -42.15
C ARG A 2 38.81 35.22 -41.00
N LYS A 3 38.11 36.34 -41.15
CA LYS A 3 37.17 36.88 -40.13
C LYS A 3 35.87 36.06 -40.00
N LEU A 4 35.42 35.47 -41.10
CA LEU A 4 34.21 34.61 -41.07
C LEU A 4 34.44 33.29 -40.33
N LYS A 5 35.61 32.69 -40.46
CA LYS A 5 35.98 31.46 -39.71
C LYS A 5 36.07 31.68 -38.19
N LYS A 6 36.53 32.86 -37.73
CA LYS A 6 36.55 33.21 -36.31
C LYS A 6 35.16 33.41 -35.73
N CYS A 7 34.24 34.00 -36.48
CA CYS A 7 32.86 34.18 -36.08
C CYS A 7 32.11 32.82 -35.98
N GLU A 8 32.35 31.89 -36.89
CA GLU A 8 31.77 30.56 -36.89
C GLU A 8 32.22 29.75 -35.66
N LYS A 9 33.50 29.81 -35.27
CA LYS A 9 34.01 29.15 -34.06
C LYS A 9 33.40 29.73 -32.78
N GLY A 10 33.23 31.07 -32.71
CA GLY A 10 32.60 31.74 -31.58
C GLY A 10 31.13 31.37 -31.44
N ILE A 11 30.37 31.33 -32.51
CA ILE A 11 28.97 30.94 -32.53
C ILE A 11 28.78 29.46 -32.11
N THR A 12 29.66 28.57 -32.59
CA THR A 12 29.63 27.15 -32.23
C THR A 12 29.90 26.93 -30.73
N LEU A 13 30.88 27.64 -30.14
CA LEU A 13 31.17 27.58 -28.72
C LEU A 13 29.99 28.09 -27.89
N ILE A 14 29.38 29.19 -28.22
CA ILE A 14 28.22 29.75 -27.56
C ILE A 14 27.04 28.78 -27.67
N ALA A 15 26.79 28.22 -28.85
CA ALA A 15 25.74 27.22 -29.06
C ALA A 15 25.94 25.97 -28.21
N LEU A 16 27.18 25.48 -28.10
CA LEU A 16 27.53 24.34 -27.28
C LEU A 16 27.24 24.61 -25.78
N VAL A 17 27.71 25.77 -25.28
CA VAL A 17 27.49 26.15 -23.87
C VAL A 17 25.99 26.30 -23.56
N ILE A 18 25.24 26.97 -24.41
CA ILE A 18 23.79 27.14 -24.24
C ILE A 18 23.08 25.79 -24.23
N THR A 19 23.45 24.90 -25.13
CA THR A 19 22.87 23.56 -25.23
C THR A 19 23.11 22.76 -23.94
N ILE A 20 24.32 22.80 -23.39
CA ILE A 20 24.65 22.13 -22.12
C ILE A 20 23.84 22.70 -20.97
N ILE A 21 23.73 24.02 -20.87
CA ILE A 21 22.96 24.70 -19.81
C ILE A 21 21.49 24.29 -19.89
N VAL A 22 20.89 24.31 -21.08
CA VAL A 22 19.50 23.92 -21.28
C VAL A 22 19.27 22.45 -20.91
N LEU A 23 20.17 21.55 -21.30
CA LEU A 23 20.10 20.15 -20.95
C LEU A 23 20.18 19.93 -19.44
N LEU A 24 21.04 20.65 -18.73
CA LEU A 24 21.16 20.56 -17.27
C LEU A 24 19.89 21.04 -16.55
N ILE A 25 19.29 22.15 -17.04
CA ILE A 25 18.02 22.66 -16.49
C ILE A 25 16.90 21.65 -16.69
N LEU A 26 16.77 21.11 -17.91
CA LEU A 26 15.73 20.11 -18.22
C LEU A 26 15.93 18.83 -17.41
N ALA A 27 17.16 18.37 -17.25
CA ALA A 27 17.48 17.21 -16.42
C ALA A 27 17.09 17.46 -14.95
N GLY A 28 17.41 18.63 -14.41
CA GLY A 28 17.06 18.99 -13.04
C GLY A 28 15.55 19.00 -12.79
N ILE A 29 14.78 19.58 -13.70
CA ILE A 29 13.31 19.61 -13.61
C ILE A 29 12.73 18.19 -13.70
N SER A 30 13.24 17.39 -14.61
CA SER A 30 12.77 16.01 -14.80
C SER A 30 12.96 15.15 -13.55
N ILE A 31 14.11 15.26 -12.91
CA ILE A 31 14.41 14.55 -11.66
C ILE A 31 13.50 15.04 -10.54
N ALA A 32 13.32 16.35 -10.40
CA ALA A 32 12.46 16.93 -9.38
C ALA A 32 11.00 16.47 -9.53
N MET A 33 10.49 16.34 -10.74
CA MET A 33 9.15 15.84 -11.01
C MET A 33 8.97 14.36 -10.66
N LEU A 34 10.04 13.57 -10.79
CA LEU A 34 9.99 12.14 -10.47
C LEU A 34 10.10 11.86 -8.97
N THR A 35 10.94 12.60 -8.26
CA THR A 35 11.33 12.31 -6.87
C THR A 35 10.73 13.24 -5.82
N GLY A 36 10.12 14.36 -6.21
CA GLY A 36 9.47 15.29 -5.28
C GLY A 36 8.25 14.70 -4.58
N GLU A 37 7.79 15.36 -3.51
CA GLU A 37 6.58 14.92 -2.77
C GLU A 37 5.36 14.76 -3.67
N ASN A 38 5.25 15.61 -4.70
CA ASN A 38 4.21 15.51 -5.72
C ASN A 38 4.70 14.76 -6.98
N GLY A 39 5.81 14.05 -6.89
CA GLY A 39 6.40 13.32 -8.01
C GLY A 39 5.55 12.12 -8.43
N ILE A 40 5.66 11.74 -9.69
CA ILE A 40 4.92 10.62 -10.28
C ILE A 40 5.21 9.31 -9.53
N LEU A 41 6.46 9.09 -9.12
CA LEU A 41 6.86 7.90 -8.37
C LEU A 41 6.18 7.83 -7.01
N ASN A 42 6.14 8.94 -6.27
CA ASN A 42 5.48 8.99 -4.97
C ASN A 42 3.97 8.79 -5.08
N LYS A 43 3.33 9.39 -6.09
CA LYS A 43 1.91 9.19 -6.37
C LYS A 43 1.61 7.74 -6.75
N GLY A 44 2.47 7.13 -7.55
CA GLY A 44 2.34 5.72 -7.94
C GLY A 44 2.45 4.78 -6.74
N THR A 45 3.39 5.01 -5.85
CA THR A 45 3.57 4.24 -4.61
C THR A 45 2.36 4.41 -3.68
N THR A 46 1.91 5.64 -3.47
CA THR A 46 0.73 5.93 -2.64
C THR A 46 -0.54 5.30 -3.21
N ALA A 47 -0.73 5.34 -4.53
CA ALA A 47 -1.87 4.69 -5.18
C ALA A 47 -1.84 3.17 -5.02
N LYS A 48 -0.66 2.56 -5.12
CA LYS A 48 -0.47 1.13 -4.90
C LYS A 48 -0.83 0.74 -3.46
N GLU A 49 -0.31 1.46 -2.48
CA GLU A 49 -0.60 1.23 -1.05
C GLU A 49 -2.09 1.33 -0.77
N LYS A 50 -2.77 2.35 -1.27
CA LYS A 50 -4.22 2.52 -1.12
C LYS A 50 -5.01 1.38 -1.77
N THR A 51 -4.56 0.89 -2.91
CA THR A 51 -5.19 -0.23 -3.61
C THR A 51 -5.01 -1.53 -2.83
N GLU A 52 -3.82 -1.77 -2.28
CA GLU A 52 -3.55 -2.92 -1.42
C GLU A 52 -4.39 -2.89 -0.14
N GLU A 53 -4.45 -1.73 0.52
CA GLU A 53 -5.29 -1.50 1.70
C GLU A 53 -6.76 -1.79 1.40
N ALA A 54 -7.29 -1.25 0.32
CA ALA A 54 -8.69 -1.47 -0.10
C ALA A 54 -8.96 -2.95 -0.42
N THR A 55 -8.00 -3.65 -1.03
CA THR A 55 -8.10 -5.07 -1.33
C THR A 55 -8.16 -5.92 -0.06
N VAL A 56 -7.31 -5.60 0.91
CA VAL A 56 -7.30 -6.28 2.22
C VAL A 56 -8.61 -6.03 2.96
N GLU A 57 -9.07 -4.79 2.99
CA GLU A 57 -10.35 -4.43 3.61
C GLU A 57 -11.52 -5.18 2.98
N GLU A 58 -11.57 -5.25 1.66
CA GLU A 58 -12.63 -5.96 0.94
C GLU A 58 -12.62 -7.46 1.25
N LYS A 59 -11.45 -8.09 1.28
CA LYS A 59 -11.33 -9.52 1.63
C LYS A 59 -11.89 -9.80 3.02
N VAL A 60 -11.49 -9.03 4.02
CA VAL A 60 -11.96 -9.21 5.40
C VAL A 60 -13.46 -8.91 5.50
N LYS A 61 -13.93 -7.88 4.80
CA LYS A 61 -15.34 -7.51 4.76
C LYS A 61 -16.22 -8.60 4.18
N LEU A 62 -15.79 -9.25 3.11
CA LEU A 62 -16.49 -10.38 2.49
C LEU A 62 -16.61 -11.55 3.47
N GLU A 63 -15.53 -11.92 4.13
CA GLU A 63 -15.52 -13.02 5.10
C GLU A 63 -16.38 -12.70 6.33
N THR A 64 -16.35 -11.46 6.78
CA THR A 64 -17.19 -10.99 7.88
C THR A 64 -18.67 -11.02 7.49
N ALA A 65 -19.01 -10.59 6.29
CA ALA A 65 -20.38 -10.62 5.78
C ALA A 65 -20.92 -12.06 5.69
N GLY A 66 -20.09 -13.02 5.30
CA GLY A 66 -20.43 -14.43 5.27
C GLY A 66 -20.57 -15.10 6.65
N SER A 67 -20.24 -14.39 7.71
CA SER A 67 -20.24 -14.92 9.09
C SER A 67 -21.42 -14.43 9.91
N PHE A 68 -22.37 -13.69 9.34
CA PHE A 68 -23.60 -13.29 10.03
C PHE A 68 -24.58 -14.46 10.15
N ASN A 69 -25.16 -14.60 11.31
CA ASN A 69 -26.24 -15.55 11.55
C ASN A 69 -27.62 -14.96 11.18
N ASP A 70 -28.66 -15.77 11.30
CA ASP A 70 -30.04 -15.38 10.98
C ASP A 70 -30.56 -14.23 11.88
N GLU A 71 -29.96 -14.01 13.03
CA GLU A 71 -30.29 -12.91 13.95
C GLU A 71 -29.58 -11.60 13.61
N GLY A 72 -28.73 -11.60 12.56
CA GLY A 72 -27.94 -10.43 12.16
C GLY A 72 -26.72 -10.17 13.04
N LYS A 73 -26.29 -11.17 13.80
CA LYS A 73 -25.07 -11.12 14.62
C LYS A 73 -23.95 -11.92 14.00
N ILE A 74 -22.71 -11.52 14.26
CA ILE A 74 -21.55 -12.26 13.76
C ILE A 74 -21.36 -13.53 14.58
N ASN A 75 -21.32 -14.66 13.90
CA ASN A 75 -20.93 -15.94 14.48
C ASN A 75 -19.39 -16.02 14.47
N LEU A 76 -18.79 -16.02 15.66
CA LEU A 76 -17.32 -16.04 15.79
C LEU A 76 -16.68 -17.31 15.25
N GLU A 77 -17.33 -18.44 15.39
CA GLU A 77 -16.84 -19.72 14.87
C GLU A 77 -16.75 -19.67 13.34
N ASP A 78 -17.81 -19.25 12.67
CA ASP A 78 -17.85 -19.07 11.23
C ASP A 78 -16.84 -18.02 10.76
N LEU A 79 -16.71 -16.90 11.49
CA LEU A 79 -15.75 -15.85 11.19
C LEU A 79 -14.32 -16.38 11.23
N ASN A 80 -13.94 -17.08 12.29
CA ASN A 80 -12.61 -17.67 12.41
C ASN A 80 -12.31 -18.66 11.28
N GLU A 81 -13.24 -19.54 10.95
CA GLU A 81 -13.08 -20.50 9.88
C GLU A 81 -12.99 -19.83 8.49
N ASN A 82 -13.85 -18.87 8.22
CA ASN A 82 -13.83 -18.14 6.96
C ASN A 82 -12.52 -17.36 6.77
N LEU A 83 -12.08 -16.64 7.79
CA LEU A 83 -10.81 -15.92 7.75
C LEU A 83 -9.63 -16.88 7.55
N ARG A 84 -9.60 -17.97 8.29
CA ARG A 84 -8.52 -18.96 8.20
C ARG A 84 -8.43 -19.61 6.82
N LYS A 85 -9.56 -20.02 6.27
CA LYS A 85 -9.61 -20.75 4.99
C LYS A 85 -9.40 -19.86 3.77
N ASN A 86 -9.97 -18.68 3.78
CA ASN A 86 -10.06 -17.85 2.58
C ASN A 86 -9.02 -16.73 2.49
N ILE A 87 -8.39 -16.38 3.61
CA ILE A 87 -7.32 -15.36 3.65
C ILE A 87 -6.02 -16.00 4.09
N LYS A 88 -5.14 -16.24 3.14
CA LYS A 88 -3.81 -16.81 3.43
C LYS A 88 -2.93 -15.79 4.16
N GLY A 89 -2.23 -16.25 5.18
CA GLY A 89 -1.30 -15.42 5.93
C GLY A 89 -1.96 -14.47 6.94
N ILE A 90 -3.26 -14.60 7.18
CA ILE A 90 -3.94 -13.83 8.23
C ILE A 90 -3.43 -14.25 9.61
N THR A 91 -3.13 -13.25 10.43
CA THR A 91 -2.69 -13.48 11.81
C THR A 91 -3.58 -12.74 12.80
N TYR A 92 -3.74 -13.33 13.96
CA TYR A 92 -4.43 -12.75 15.11
C TYR A 92 -3.49 -12.87 16.32
N LYS A 93 -3.22 -11.75 16.98
CA LYS A 93 -2.23 -11.67 18.08
C LYS A 93 -0.85 -12.22 17.69
N GLY A 94 -0.42 -11.95 16.44
CA GLY A 94 0.88 -12.34 15.94
C GLY A 94 1.04 -13.79 15.51
N LYS A 95 -0.01 -14.60 15.58
CA LYS A 95 -0.01 -16.02 15.19
C LYS A 95 -1.15 -16.32 14.22
N GLU A 96 -0.98 -17.36 13.42
CA GLU A 96 -2.04 -17.82 12.52
C GLU A 96 -3.29 -18.26 13.30
N ILE A 97 -4.45 -18.04 12.71
CA ILE A 97 -5.72 -18.51 13.27
C ILE A 97 -5.77 -20.04 13.14
N THR A 98 -6.02 -20.74 14.22
CA THR A 98 -6.04 -22.19 14.26
C THR A 98 -7.44 -22.77 14.09
N GLU A 99 -7.50 -24.07 13.82
CA GLU A 99 -8.75 -24.83 13.83
C GLU A 99 -9.32 -24.92 15.26
N THR A 100 -10.62 -25.16 15.35
CA THR A 100 -11.29 -25.40 16.64
C THR A 100 -10.71 -26.65 17.30
N GLY A 101 -10.33 -26.53 18.57
CA GLY A 101 -9.79 -27.64 19.35
C GLY A 101 -8.31 -27.95 19.11
N ALA A 102 -7.59 -27.07 18.41
CA ALA A 102 -6.14 -27.22 18.25
C ALA A 102 -5.42 -27.06 19.61
N GLU A 103 -4.29 -27.76 19.77
CA GLU A 103 -3.51 -27.78 21.01
C GLU A 103 -3.10 -26.38 21.50
N ASN A 104 -2.79 -25.48 20.56
CA ASN A 104 -2.47 -24.07 20.85
C ASN A 104 -3.49 -23.17 20.13
N GLU A 105 -4.72 -23.21 20.61
CA GLU A 105 -5.82 -22.52 19.97
C GLU A 105 -5.63 -21.00 19.97
N ASN A 106 -5.55 -20.43 18.77
CA ASN A 106 -5.48 -18.99 18.55
C ASN A 106 -6.66 -18.58 17.67
N ARG A 107 -7.73 -18.14 18.29
CA ARG A 107 -8.97 -17.78 17.61
C ARG A 107 -9.53 -16.49 18.19
N ILE A 108 -10.28 -15.76 17.39
CA ILE A 108 -10.99 -14.57 17.85
C ILE A 108 -12.08 -15.01 18.83
N GLN A 109 -12.03 -14.51 20.05
CA GLN A 109 -12.96 -14.84 21.12
C GLN A 109 -14.04 -13.79 21.35
N SER A 110 -13.77 -12.58 20.94
CA SER A 110 -14.69 -11.45 21.12
C SER A 110 -14.42 -10.37 20.09
N LEU A 111 -15.43 -9.56 19.78
CA LEU A 111 -15.31 -8.39 18.93
C LEU A 111 -15.43 -7.11 19.79
N PRO A 112 -14.76 -6.03 19.47
CA PRO A 112 -13.89 -5.85 18.29
C PRO A 112 -12.58 -6.64 18.38
N ALA A 113 -12.08 -7.08 17.23
CA ALA A 113 -10.82 -7.80 17.13
C ALA A 113 -9.95 -7.21 16.01
N THR A 114 -8.64 -7.23 16.22
CA THR A 114 -7.68 -6.77 15.23
C THR A 114 -6.95 -7.96 14.63
N VAL A 115 -7.00 -8.10 13.32
CA VAL A 115 -6.25 -9.10 12.57
C VAL A 115 -5.25 -8.42 11.66
N ASN A 116 -4.18 -9.11 11.31
CA ASN A 116 -3.17 -8.60 10.37
C ASN A 116 -3.24 -9.40 9.07
N VAL A 117 -3.34 -8.69 7.95
CA VAL A 117 -3.36 -9.26 6.60
C VAL A 117 -2.40 -8.46 5.75
N ASP A 118 -1.38 -9.11 5.20
CA ASP A 118 -0.40 -8.50 4.30
C ASP A 118 0.25 -7.22 4.86
N GLY A 119 0.46 -7.16 6.17
CA GLY A 119 1.06 -6.00 6.85
C GLY A 119 0.07 -4.90 7.24
N TYR A 120 -1.22 -5.09 7.00
CA TYR A 120 -2.26 -4.13 7.41
C TYR A 120 -3.02 -4.66 8.62
N ASN A 121 -3.26 -3.78 9.59
CA ASN A 121 -4.11 -4.07 10.73
C ASN A 121 -5.57 -3.79 10.36
N VAL A 122 -6.41 -4.80 10.50
CA VAL A 122 -7.83 -4.71 10.19
C VAL A 122 -8.62 -4.93 11.47
N VAL A 123 -9.40 -3.94 11.86
CA VAL A 123 -10.28 -4.02 13.03
C VAL A 123 -11.67 -4.43 12.59
N ILE A 124 -12.16 -5.54 13.11
CA ILE A 124 -13.51 -6.03 12.88
C ILE A 124 -14.35 -5.66 14.12
N ARG A 125 -15.37 -4.83 13.90
CA ARG A 125 -16.25 -4.37 14.98
C ARG A 125 -17.44 -5.31 15.16
N LYS A 126 -18.13 -5.18 16.29
CA LYS A 126 -19.32 -5.99 16.62
C LYS A 126 -20.45 -5.89 15.61
N ASP A 127 -20.61 -4.73 14.98
CA ASP A 127 -21.63 -4.50 13.94
C ASP A 127 -21.22 -4.99 12.54
N GLY A 128 -20.01 -5.56 12.41
CA GLY A 128 -19.47 -6.01 11.14
C GLY A 128 -18.75 -4.95 10.35
N SER A 129 -18.70 -3.70 10.85
CA SER A 129 -17.91 -2.66 10.20
C SER A 129 -16.42 -2.91 10.34
N ILE A 130 -15.66 -2.50 9.34
CA ILE A 130 -14.23 -2.80 9.24
C ILE A 130 -13.45 -1.50 9.07
N VAL A 131 -12.35 -1.37 9.82
CA VAL A 131 -11.42 -0.26 9.70
C VAL A 131 -10.03 -0.85 9.44
N THR A 132 -9.41 -0.43 8.37
CA THR A 132 -8.06 -0.85 7.99
C THR A 132 -7.08 0.26 8.29
N THR A 133 -5.99 -0.06 8.95
CA THR A 133 -4.89 0.87 9.22
C THR A 133 -3.60 0.23 8.77
N GLN A 134 -2.74 1.04 8.16
CA GLN A 134 -1.41 0.58 7.81
C GLN A 134 -0.62 0.32 9.10
N TRP A 135 -0.09 -0.89 9.24
CA TRP A 135 0.83 -1.17 10.33
C TRP A 135 2.15 -0.46 10.03
N LYS A 136 2.34 0.70 10.62
CA LYS A 136 3.65 1.35 10.62
C LYS A 136 4.49 0.66 11.68
N GLN A 137 5.43 -0.13 11.20
CA GLN A 137 6.53 -0.55 12.03
C GLN A 137 7.24 0.74 12.49
N ASN A 138 7.09 1.09 13.74
CA ASN A 138 7.88 2.16 14.34
C ASN A 138 9.32 1.65 14.44
N ASP A 139 10.13 2.14 13.54
CA ASP A 139 11.59 1.95 13.64
C ASP A 139 12.15 2.69 14.85
#